data_a22693375282ceae75f2bcd90cec5fc1
#
_entry.id   a22693375282ceae75f2bcd90cec5fc1
#
_cell.length_a   1.000
_cell.length_b   1.000
_cell.length_c   1.000
_cell.angle_alpha   90.00
_cell.angle_beta   90.00
_cell.angle_gamma   90.00
#
_symmetry.space_group_name_H-M   'P 1'
#
loop_
_entity.id
_entity.type
_entity.pdbx_description
1 polymer ?
#
loop_
_entity_poly.entity_id
_entity_poly.type
_entity_poly.pdbx_seq_one_letter_code
_entity_poly.pdbx_strand_id
1 'polypeptide(L)'
;MRENKRKLGLVPKLIIAIVLGILIGQFLPEGFCRLVVTLSGLFSTFLKFVIPLMILAYVTMGIADLSQGAGKLLLITVAIAYGSTLIAGTASFLVADNLFPSFMSAGALEQIAATADASLSSYFSISLEPILDTLSAVALAFVLGLCLSTMRGKELGNSLYNGISDFSKIIDKVLHTVIIPLLPLYICGTFVDMTKSGKTFAILSILWKVFLVVIIMHLICIAIQFCIAGAVSKKNPLTLIKNQIPGYTTALGTQSSAATIPVNLQCAETDGVCEQIRNFVVPLCANIHMAGSMITITACATAVCLMNQLPISLSTVIPFIMTLGIAMVASPGAPGGSIMTALPFLYMIFGAEAGDPNGPICAIMVALYITQDSFGTACNVSGDNAIGVIVDTIYHKFIVKGA
;
A
#
# COMPACT_ATOMS: atom_id res chain seq x y z
N MET A 1 20.67 -32.77 -5.36
CA MET A 1 20.73 -31.31 -5.47
C MET A 1 19.49 -30.84 -6.22
N ARG A 2 18.45 -30.34 -5.53
CA ARG A 2 17.31 -29.68 -6.19
C ARG A 2 17.72 -28.22 -6.44
N GLU A 3 17.89 -27.87 -7.70
CA GLU A 3 18.06 -26.48 -8.10
C GLU A 3 16.93 -25.63 -7.52
N ASN A 4 17.28 -24.72 -6.65
CA ASN A 4 16.37 -23.75 -6.07
C ASN A 4 16.10 -22.70 -7.18
N LYS A 5 15.16 -23.00 -8.11
CA LYS A 5 14.69 -22.02 -9.11
C LYS A 5 14.19 -20.81 -8.37
N ARG A 6 14.96 -19.71 -8.39
CA ARG A 6 14.57 -18.42 -7.83
C ARG A 6 13.23 -18.03 -8.46
N LYS A 7 12.15 -18.10 -7.71
CA LYS A 7 10.84 -17.63 -8.17
C LYS A 7 10.95 -16.13 -8.40
N LEU A 8 10.57 -15.68 -9.59
CA LEU A 8 10.46 -14.26 -9.90
C LEU A 8 9.52 -13.58 -8.90
N GLY A 9 9.96 -12.47 -8.32
CA GLY A 9 9.13 -11.62 -7.47
C GLY A 9 7.91 -11.04 -8.22
N LEU A 10 7.04 -10.33 -7.50
CA LEU A 10 5.82 -9.78 -8.10
C LEU A 10 6.14 -8.67 -9.12
N VAL A 11 7.01 -7.71 -8.78
CA VAL A 11 7.36 -6.58 -9.67
C VAL A 11 7.86 -7.04 -11.04
N PRO A 12 8.84 -7.94 -11.18
CA PRO A 12 9.23 -8.46 -12.49
C PRO A 12 8.07 -9.09 -13.27
N LYS A 13 7.16 -9.83 -12.59
CA LYS A 13 5.98 -10.42 -13.25
C LYS A 13 5.03 -9.36 -13.80
N LEU A 14 4.86 -8.26 -13.07
CA LEU A 14 3.97 -7.16 -13.50
C LEU A 14 4.59 -6.35 -14.64
N ILE A 15 5.90 -6.09 -14.61
CA ILE A 15 6.60 -5.48 -15.75
C ILE A 15 6.44 -6.36 -16.99
N ILE A 16 6.64 -7.67 -16.86
CA ILE A 16 6.42 -8.63 -17.96
C ILE A 16 4.94 -8.57 -18.41
N ALA A 17 3.99 -8.51 -17.50
CA ALA A 17 2.56 -8.42 -17.83
C ALA A 17 2.21 -7.14 -18.59
N ILE A 18 2.78 -5.99 -18.20
CA ILE A 18 2.65 -4.72 -18.92
C ILE A 18 3.21 -4.85 -20.35
N VAL A 19 4.45 -5.33 -20.49
CA VAL A 19 5.09 -5.52 -21.80
C VAL A 19 4.28 -6.49 -22.68
N LEU A 20 3.85 -7.63 -22.11
CA LEU A 20 3.00 -8.58 -22.83
C LEU A 20 1.65 -7.97 -23.21
N GLY A 21 1.02 -7.18 -22.32
CA GLY A 21 -0.22 -6.49 -22.62
C GLY A 21 -0.08 -5.53 -23.81
N ILE A 22 1.02 -4.77 -23.85
CA ILE A 22 1.34 -3.88 -24.96
C ILE A 22 1.56 -4.66 -26.26
N LEU A 23 2.37 -5.73 -26.21
CA LEU A 23 2.65 -6.56 -27.40
C LEU A 23 1.38 -7.24 -27.92
N ILE A 24 0.56 -7.81 -27.04
CA ILE A 24 -0.72 -8.43 -27.40
C ILE A 24 -1.64 -7.38 -28.02
N GLY A 25 -1.83 -6.23 -27.39
CA GLY A 25 -2.67 -5.16 -27.88
C GLY A 25 -2.22 -4.60 -29.23
N GLN A 26 -0.91 -4.52 -29.47
CA GLN A 26 -0.34 -3.98 -30.70
C GLN A 26 -0.40 -4.96 -31.89
N PHE A 27 -0.08 -6.24 -31.66
CA PHE A 27 0.21 -7.18 -32.73
C PHE A 27 -0.85 -8.27 -32.92
N LEU A 28 -1.65 -8.59 -31.89
CA LEU A 28 -2.62 -9.68 -32.00
C LEU A 28 -4.00 -9.20 -32.48
N PRO A 29 -4.77 -10.10 -33.13
CA PRO A 29 -6.10 -9.76 -33.61
C PRO A 29 -7.06 -9.45 -32.46
N GLU A 30 -8.06 -8.61 -32.73
CA GLU A 30 -9.04 -8.12 -31.74
C GLU A 30 -9.69 -9.25 -30.95
N GLY A 31 -10.07 -10.36 -31.61
CA GLY A 31 -10.67 -11.51 -30.94
C GLY A 31 -9.80 -12.10 -29.82
N PHE A 32 -8.48 -12.17 -30.01
CA PHE A 32 -7.56 -12.61 -28.96
C PHE A 32 -7.45 -11.57 -27.84
N CYS A 33 -7.37 -10.28 -28.19
CA CYS A 33 -7.36 -9.19 -27.22
C CYS A 33 -8.62 -9.21 -26.34
N ARG A 34 -9.79 -9.42 -26.94
CA ARG A 34 -11.08 -9.56 -26.22
C ARG A 34 -11.10 -10.75 -25.28
N LEU A 35 -10.45 -11.87 -25.65
CA LEU A 35 -10.31 -13.02 -24.75
C LEU A 35 -9.52 -12.65 -23.50
N VAL A 36 -8.37 -11.99 -23.66
CA VAL A 36 -7.53 -11.56 -22.54
C VAL A 36 -8.28 -10.55 -21.66
N VAL A 37 -8.98 -9.58 -22.24
CA VAL A 37 -9.82 -8.61 -21.55
C VAL A 37 -10.96 -9.31 -20.79
N THR A 38 -11.57 -10.34 -21.36
CA THR A 38 -12.63 -11.12 -20.70
C THR A 38 -12.09 -11.84 -19.46
N LEU A 39 -10.93 -12.51 -19.56
CA LEU A 39 -10.31 -13.18 -18.41
C LEU A 39 -9.90 -12.19 -17.32
N SER A 40 -9.37 -11.05 -17.70
CA SER A 40 -9.06 -9.94 -16.79
C SER A 40 -10.31 -9.40 -16.08
N GLY A 41 -11.41 -9.25 -16.81
CA GLY A 41 -12.69 -8.81 -16.27
C GLY A 41 -13.30 -9.78 -15.25
N LEU A 42 -13.18 -11.09 -15.49
CA LEU A 42 -13.61 -12.11 -14.52
C LEU A 42 -12.83 -12.02 -13.21
N PHE A 43 -11.51 -11.81 -13.30
CA PHE A 43 -10.70 -11.59 -12.10
C PHE A 43 -11.07 -10.29 -11.39
N SER A 44 -11.32 -9.21 -12.12
CA SER A 44 -11.80 -7.94 -11.57
C SER A 44 -13.09 -8.12 -10.76
N THR A 45 -14.06 -8.85 -11.32
CA THR A 45 -15.32 -9.18 -10.63
C THR A 45 -15.10 -9.99 -9.34
N PHE A 46 -14.18 -10.98 -9.38
CA PHE A 46 -13.79 -11.72 -8.18
C PHE A 46 -13.11 -10.83 -7.14
N LEU A 47 -12.23 -9.93 -7.59
CA LEU A 47 -11.57 -8.98 -6.70
C LEU A 47 -12.58 -8.07 -5.99
N LYS A 48 -13.58 -7.55 -6.72
CA LYS A 48 -14.71 -6.76 -6.17
C LYS A 48 -15.42 -7.48 -5.04
N PHE A 49 -15.69 -8.78 -5.20
CA PHE A 49 -16.34 -9.60 -4.18
C PHE A 49 -15.46 -9.76 -2.93
N VAL A 50 -14.14 -9.92 -3.09
CA VAL A 50 -13.23 -10.22 -1.97
C VAL A 50 -12.82 -8.97 -1.19
N ILE A 51 -12.75 -7.79 -1.82
CA ILE A 51 -12.28 -6.56 -1.18
C ILE A 51 -13.02 -6.24 0.13
N PRO A 52 -14.36 -6.22 0.22
CA PRO A 52 -15.06 -5.95 1.49
C PRO A 52 -14.76 -6.99 2.58
N LEU A 53 -14.55 -8.25 2.19
CA LEU A 53 -14.17 -9.31 3.11
C LEU A 53 -12.75 -9.11 3.66
N MET A 54 -11.82 -8.64 2.81
CA MET A 54 -10.46 -8.26 3.23
C MET A 54 -10.51 -7.11 4.25
N ILE A 55 -11.32 -6.08 3.98
CA ILE A 55 -11.49 -4.95 4.89
C ILE A 55 -12.02 -5.44 6.23
N LEU A 56 -13.11 -6.20 6.20
CA LEU A 56 -13.71 -6.73 7.43
C LEU A 56 -12.70 -7.54 8.26
N ALA A 57 -11.95 -8.42 7.60
CA ALA A 57 -10.96 -9.27 8.26
C ALA A 57 -9.81 -8.45 8.85
N TYR A 58 -9.13 -7.66 8.02
CA TYR A 58 -7.89 -7.01 8.40
C TYR A 58 -8.12 -5.80 9.30
N VAL A 59 -9.09 -4.94 8.98
CA VAL A 59 -9.35 -3.74 9.79
C VAL A 59 -9.87 -4.12 11.18
N THR A 60 -10.74 -5.14 11.27
CA THR A 60 -11.21 -5.62 12.59
C THR A 60 -10.05 -6.14 13.43
N MET A 61 -9.19 -6.99 12.85
CA MET A 61 -8.04 -7.55 13.58
C MET A 61 -7.03 -6.45 13.96
N GLY A 62 -6.70 -5.55 13.03
CA GLY A 62 -5.79 -4.44 13.29
C GLY A 62 -6.24 -3.57 14.47
N ILE A 63 -7.53 -3.19 14.51
CA ILE A 63 -8.08 -2.40 15.63
C ILE A 63 -8.14 -3.22 16.93
N ALA A 64 -8.56 -4.49 16.86
CA ALA A 64 -8.63 -5.36 18.03
C ALA A 64 -7.26 -5.60 18.66
N ASP A 65 -6.19 -5.65 17.87
CA ASP A 65 -4.83 -5.89 18.36
C ASP A 65 -4.14 -4.65 18.94
N LEU A 66 -4.50 -3.43 18.49
CA LEU A 66 -3.93 -2.19 19.00
C LEU A 66 -4.17 -1.93 20.48
N SER A 67 -5.20 -2.51 21.08
CA SER A 67 -5.65 -2.18 22.44
C SER A 67 -5.02 -2.99 23.56
N GLN A 68 -4.16 -3.98 23.27
CA GLN A 68 -3.63 -4.89 24.30
C GLN A 68 -2.23 -4.51 24.81
N GLY A 69 -2.19 -3.98 26.02
CA GLY A 69 -1.23 -4.41 27.04
C GLY A 69 0.10 -3.68 27.15
N ALA A 70 0.48 -2.73 26.30
CA ALA A 70 1.79 -2.06 26.40
C ALA A 70 1.74 -0.62 26.96
N GLY A 71 0.61 -0.16 27.46
CA GLY A 71 0.47 1.11 28.15
C GLY A 71 1.02 2.33 27.38
N LYS A 72 1.80 3.16 28.08
CA LYS A 72 2.36 4.40 27.52
C LYS A 72 3.29 4.17 26.32
N LEU A 73 4.03 3.07 26.28
CA LEU A 73 4.97 2.77 25.20
C LEU A 73 4.25 2.48 23.87
N LEU A 74 3.14 1.73 23.93
CA LEU A 74 2.29 1.48 22.76
C LEU A 74 1.72 2.80 22.22
N LEU A 75 1.13 3.64 23.08
CA LEU A 75 0.56 4.92 22.68
C LEU A 75 1.60 5.84 22.03
N ILE A 76 2.80 5.92 22.58
CA ILE A 76 3.90 6.72 22.01
C ILE A 76 4.31 6.16 20.64
N THR A 77 4.50 4.85 20.52
CA THR A 77 4.90 4.22 19.25
C THR A 77 3.84 4.41 18.17
N VAL A 78 2.57 4.16 18.49
CA VAL A 78 1.44 4.36 17.56
C VAL A 78 1.31 5.82 17.14
N ALA A 79 1.43 6.77 18.09
CA ALA A 79 1.33 8.19 17.77
C ALA A 79 2.47 8.65 16.83
N ILE A 80 3.70 8.18 17.06
CA ILE A 80 4.84 8.52 16.19
C ILE A 80 4.66 7.85 14.81
N ALA A 81 4.32 6.57 14.74
CA ALA A 81 4.15 5.82 13.50
C ALA A 81 3.01 6.39 12.64
N TYR A 82 1.85 6.62 13.26
CA TYR A 82 0.69 7.19 12.57
C TYR A 82 0.95 8.65 12.16
N GLY A 83 1.51 9.46 13.06
CA GLY A 83 1.89 10.84 12.75
C GLY A 83 2.89 10.93 11.61
N SER A 84 3.91 10.07 11.58
CA SER A 84 4.88 9.95 10.48
C SER A 84 4.18 9.62 9.15
N THR A 85 3.24 8.67 9.17
CA THR A 85 2.46 8.27 7.98
C THR A 85 1.60 9.41 7.46
N LEU A 86 0.90 10.16 8.35
CA LEU A 86 0.07 11.30 7.95
C LEU A 86 0.91 12.45 7.36
N ILE A 87 2.03 12.78 8.01
CA ILE A 87 2.95 13.83 7.53
C ILE A 87 3.52 13.45 6.16
N ALA A 88 3.95 12.20 6.00
CA ALA A 88 4.48 11.70 4.75
C ALA A 88 3.47 11.78 3.59
N GLY A 89 2.22 11.37 3.82
CA GLY A 89 1.16 11.48 2.83
C GLY A 89 0.81 12.92 2.47
N THR A 90 0.69 13.80 3.48
CA THR A 90 0.41 15.22 3.26
C THR A 90 1.54 15.91 2.49
N ALA A 91 2.80 15.65 2.87
CA ALA A 91 3.96 16.17 2.15
C ALA A 91 4.01 15.65 0.71
N SER A 92 3.67 14.38 0.50
CA SER A 92 3.58 13.77 -0.82
C SER A 92 2.55 14.47 -1.71
N PHE A 93 1.36 14.75 -1.18
CA PHE A 93 0.35 15.53 -1.90
C PHE A 93 0.87 16.91 -2.28
N LEU A 94 1.43 17.67 -1.32
CA LEU A 94 1.94 19.01 -1.56
C LEU A 94 3.03 19.04 -2.62
N VAL A 95 3.95 18.06 -2.61
CA VAL A 95 4.98 17.93 -3.65
C VAL A 95 4.36 17.59 -5.00
N ALA A 96 3.44 16.61 -5.03
CA ALA A 96 2.80 16.17 -6.26
C ALA A 96 1.94 17.28 -6.90
N ASP A 97 1.13 17.95 -6.10
CA ASP A 97 0.23 19.03 -6.54
C ASP A 97 1.00 20.22 -7.15
N ASN A 98 2.17 20.55 -6.58
CA ASN A 98 3.00 21.65 -7.08
C ASN A 98 3.93 21.24 -8.23
N LEU A 99 4.46 20.01 -8.23
CA LEU A 99 5.49 19.61 -9.17
C LEU A 99 4.91 18.94 -10.43
N PHE A 100 3.87 18.11 -10.31
CA PHE A 100 3.34 17.35 -11.43
C PHE A 100 2.77 18.20 -12.56
N PRO A 101 2.09 19.33 -12.30
CA PRO A 101 1.64 20.22 -13.39
C PRO A 101 2.76 20.76 -14.27
N SER A 102 4.02 20.75 -13.80
CA SER A 102 5.17 21.21 -14.60
C SER A 102 5.54 20.27 -15.75
N PHE A 103 5.13 19.00 -15.68
CA PHE A 103 5.43 17.99 -16.70
C PHE A 103 4.24 17.09 -17.08
N MET A 104 3.07 17.34 -16.50
CA MET A 104 1.81 16.66 -16.81
C MET A 104 0.78 17.69 -17.26
N SER A 105 0.20 17.48 -18.43
CA SER A 105 -0.92 18.31 -18.88
C SER A 105 -2.20 17.86 -18.19
N ALA A 106 -2.94 18.81 -17.63
CA ALA A 106 -4.28 18.52 -17.11
C ALA A 106 -5.14 17.96 -18.25
N GLY A 107 -5.87 16.88 -17.99
CA GLY A 107 -6.69 16.20 -18.99
C GLY A 107 -5.90 15.47 -20.09
N ALA A 108 -4.64 15.12 -19.85
CA ALA A 108 -3.85 14.37 -20.81
C ALA A 108 -4.54 13.05 -21.21
N LEU A 109 -5.22 12.36 -20.29
CA LEU A 109 -6.01 11.18 -20.60
C LEU A 109 -7.31 11.49 -21.35
N GLU A 110 -7.95 12.59 -21.07
CA GLU A 110 -9.16 13.04 -21.80
C GLU A 110 -8.83 13.39 -23.25
N GLN A 111 -7.75 14.11 -23.49
CA GLN A 111 -7.26 14.41 -24.85
C GLN A 111 -6.89 13.13 -25.60
N ILE A 112 -6.28 12.16 -24.92
CA ILE A 112 -5.96 10.85 -25.47
C ILE A 112 -7.26 10.05 -25.69
N ALA A 113 -8.23 10.13 -24.78
CA ALA A 113 -9.51 9.44 -24.92
C ALA A 113 -10.36 10.01 -26.08
N ALA A 114 -10.28 11.31 -26.32
CA ALA A 114 -10.98 11.97 -27.44
C ALA A 114 -10.44 11.54 -28.82
N THR A 115 -9.19 11.09 -28.88
CA THR A 115 -8.54 10.61 -30.12
C THR A 115 -8.40 9.08 -30.15
N ALA A 116 -8.80 8.39 -29.10
CA ALA A 116 -8.65 6.96 -28.95
C ALA A 116 -9.88 6.19 -29.42
N ASP A 117 -9.66 4.97 -29.89
CA ASP A 117 -10.73 4.04 -30.19
C ASP A 117 -11.47 3.60 -28.91
N ALA A 118 -12.69 3.10 -29.08
CA ALA A 118 -13.48 2.58 -27.98
C ALA A 118 -12.77 1.41 -27.29
N SER A 119 -12.92 1.31 -25.98
CA SER A 119 -12.42 0.17 -25.19
C SER A 119 -12.99 -1.16 -25.69
N LEU A 120 -12.21 -2.21 -25.61
CA LEU A 120 -12.61 -3.53 -26.06
C LEU A 120 -13.74 -4.10 -25.20
N SER A 121 -14.82 -4.54 -25.84
CA SER A 121 -15.88 -5.26 -25.15
C SER A 121 -15.45 -6.69 -24.82
N SER A 122 -15.67 -7.15 -23.57
CA SER A 122 -15.51 -8.56 -23.20
C SER A 122 -16.49 -9.45 -23.96
N TYR A 123 -16.18 -10.74 -24.15
CA TYR A 123 -17.10 -11.71 -24.76
C TYR A 123 -18.31 -11.99 -23.88
N PHE A 124 -18.10 -12.01 -22.55
CA PHE A 124 -19.14 -12.17 -21.54
C PHE A 124 -18.68 -11.59 -20.22
N SER A 125 -19.60 -11.29 -19.35
CA SER A 125 -19.35 -10.86 -17.98
C SER A 125 -20.19 -11.71 -17.02
N ILE A 126 -19.67 -11.90 -15.81
CA ILE A 126 -20.40 -12.56 -14.71
C ILE A 126 -20.71 -11.49 -13.69
N SER A 127 -21.96 -11.39 -13.24
CA SER A 127 -22.31 -10.53 -12.10
C SER A 127 -22.09 -11.32 -10.82
N LEU A 128 -21.20 -10.80 -9.97
CA LEU A 128 -20.92 -11.32 -8.63
C LEU A 128 -20.97 -10.14 -7.67
N GLU A 129 -22.12 -9.96 -7.03
CA GLU A 129 -22.29 -8.85 -6.08
C GLU A 129 -21.58 -9.15 -4.76
N PRO A 130 -20.86 -8.17 -4.17
CA PRO A 130 -20.25 -8.32 -2.88
C PRO A 130 -21.31 -8.44 -1.78
N ILE A 131 -21.02 -9.21 -0.72
CA ILE A 131 -21.93 -9.41 0.42
C ILE A 131 -22.19 -8.10 1.17
N LEU A 132 -21.17 -7.23 1.22
CA LEU A 132 -21.22 -5.88 1.79
C LEU A 132 -20.61 -4.91 0.78
N ASP A 133 -21.14 -3.71 0.70
CA ASP A 133 -20.40 -2.64 0.06
C ASP A 133 -19.18 -2.23 0.92
N THR A 134 -18.24 -1.56 0.29
CA THR A 134 -16.98 -1.18 0.91
C THR A 134 -17.16 -0.34 2.18
N LEU A 135 -18.07 0.65 2.16
CA LEU A 135 -18.29 1.54 3.30
C LEU A 135 -18.93 0.80 4.47
N SER A 136 -19.90 -0.07 4.20
CA SER A 136 -20.52 -0.93 5.20
C SER A 136 -19.53 -1.90 5.81
N ALA A 137 -18.63 -2.48 5.02
CA ALA A 137 -17.55 -3.34 5.52
C ALA A 137 -16.59 -2.58 6.45
N VAL A 138 -16.21 -1.35 6.10
CA VAL A 138 -15.38 -0.48 6.94
C VAL A 138 -16.09 -0.16 8.26
N ALA A 139 -17.34 0.31 8.20
CA ALA A 139 -18.10 0.65 9.40
C ALA A 139 -18.25 -0.56 10.34
N LEU A 140 -18.58 -1.72 9.79
CA LEU A 140 -18.70 -2.97 10.55
C LEU A 140 -17.36 -3.38 11.15
N ALA A 141 -16.27 -3.25 10.41
CA ALA A 141 -14.92 -3.57 10.89
C ALA A 141 -14.49 -2.68 12.06
N PHE A 142 -14.80 -1.38 12.02
CA PHE A 142 -14.56 -0.46 13.14
C PHE A 142 -15.38 -0.84 14.37
N VAL A 143 -16.68 -1.10 14.22
CA VAL A 143 -17.53 -1.51 15.34
C VAL A 143 -17.01 -2.80 15.98
N LEU A 144 -16.76 -3.83 15.17
CA LEU A 144 -16.25 -5.10 15.66
C LEU A 144 -14.86 -4.97 16.29
N GLY A 145 -13.95 -4.25 15.65
CA GLY A 145 -12.58 -4.04 16.14
C GLY A 145 -12.55 -3.31 17.49
N LEU A 146 -13.31 -2.23 17.63
CA LEU A 146 -13.41 -1.48 18.90
C LEU A 146 -14.08 -2.32 20.00
N CYS A 147 -15.15 -3.04 19.70
CA CYS A 147 -15.79 -3.92 20.68
C CYS A 147 -14.84 -5.04 21.12
N LEU A 148 -14.18 -5.72 20.17
CA LEU A 148 -13.24 -6.79 20.48
C LEU A 148 -12.05 -6.29 21.28
N SER A 149 -11.57 -5.09 21.02
CA SER A 149 -10.46 -4.49 21.76
C SER A 149 -10.76 -4.39 23.26
N THR A 150 -12.01 -4.15 23.64
CA THR A 150 -12.45 -4.04 25.05
C THR A 150 -12.89 -5.37 25.66
N MET A 151 -13.23 -6.37 24.84
CA MET A 151 -13.74 -7.68 25.25
C MET A 151 -12.67 -8.78 25.27
N ARG A 152 -11.54 -8.55 24.62
CA ARG A 152 -10.42 -9.49 24.58
C ARG A 152 -9.91 -9.81 25.98
N GLY A 153 -9.69 -11.08 26.28
CA GLY A 153 -9.33 -11.56 27.62
C GLY A 153 -10.53 -11.96 28.48
N LYS A 154 -11.78 -11.77 28.00
CA LYS A 154 -13.00 -12.30 28.62
C LYS A 154 -13.49 -13.48 27.78
N GLU A 155 -14.16 -14.47 28.42
CA GLU A 155 -14.61 -15.71 27.71
C GLU A 155 -15.37 -15.39 26.40
N LEU A 156 -16.32 -14.46 26.45
CA LEU A 156 -17.15 -14.09 25.30
C LEU A 156 -16.35 -13.44 24.15
N GLY A 157 -15.39 -12.58 24.49
CA GLY A 157 -14.56 -11.87 23.51
C GLY A 157 -13.55 -12.78 22.81
N ASN A 158 -13.03 -13.79 23.49
CA ASN A 158 -12.00 -14.68 22.93
C ASN A 158 -12.53 -15.54 21.78
N SER A 159 -13.76 -16.06 21.90
CA SER A 159 -14.35 -16.89 20.85
C SER A 159 -14.54 -16.11 19.54
N LEU A 160 -15.08 -14.90 19.63
CA LEU A 160 -15.27 -14.04 18.45
C LEU A 160 -13.93 -13.56 17.87
N TYR A 161 -12.98 -13.19 18.73
CA TYR A 161 -11.64 -12.78 18.31
C TYR A 161 -10.95 -13.91 17.53
N ASN A 162 -10.98 -15.15 18.06
CA ASN A 162 -10.38 -16.31 17.40
C ASN A 162 -11.06 -16.60 16.06
N GLY A 163 -12.40 -16.51 15.98
CA GLY A 163 -13.15 -16.70 14.74
C GLY A 163 -12.78 -15.68 13.67
N ILE A 164 -12.65 -14.39 14.02
CA ILE A 164 -12.23 -13.35 13.07
C ILE A 164 -10.75 -13.50 12.71
N SER A 165 -9.89 -13.91 13.66
CA SER A 165 -8.49 -14.23 13.38
C SER A 165 -8.35 -15.37 12.36
N ASP A 166 -9.15 -16.43 12.49
CA ASP A 166 -9.13 -17.53 11.53
C ASP A 166 -9.72 -17.12 10.18
N PHE A 167 -10.77 -16.30 10.16
CA PHE A 167 -11.28 -15.69 8.94
C PHE A 167 -10.24 -14.82 8.25
N SER A 168 -9.48 -14.01 9.00
CA SER A 168 -8.36 -13.22 8.47
C SER A 168 -7.29 -14.09 7.81
N LYS A 169 -6.94 -15.23 8.41
CA LYS A 169 -6.00 -16.21 7.82
C LYS A 169 -6.54 -16.85 6.53
N ILE A 170 -7.85 -17.09 6.45
CA ILE A 170 -8.50 -17.59 5.23
C ILE A 170 -8.36 -16.53 4.13
N ILE A 171 -8.69 -15.28 4.43
CA ILE A 171 -8.57 -14.16 3.49
C ILE A 171 -7.11 -13.97 3.06
N ASP A 172 -6.16 -14.05 3.98
CA ASP A 172 -4.73 -13.98 3.67
C ASP A 172 -4.30 -15.12 2.72
N LYS A 173 -4.81 -16.33 2.93
CA LYS A 173 -4.59 -17.44 2.01
C LYS A 173 -5.15 -17.16 0.62
N VAL A 174 -6.37 -16.62 0.50
CA VAL A 174 -6.97 -16.21 -0.79
C VAL A 174 -6.11 -15.14 -1.47
N LEU A 175 -5.66 -14.15 -0.71
CA LEU A 175 -4.77 -13.09 -1.22
C LEU A 175 -3.49 -13.69 -1.84
N HIS A 176 -2.81 -14.58 -1.11
CA HIS A 176 -1.53 -15.14 -1.55
C HIS A 176 -1.65 -16.22 -2.63
N THR A 177 -2.75 -17.01 -2.63
CA THR A 177 -2.91 -18.14 -3.57
C THR A 177 -3.69 -17.80 -4.83
N VAL A 178 -4.54 -16.76 -4.79
CA VAL A 178 -5.41 -16.39 -5.91
C VAL A 178 -5.13 -14.97 -6.38
N ILE A 179 -5.27 -13.97 -5.49
CA ILE A 179 -5.23 -12.57 -5.91
C ILE A 179 -3.85 -12.18 -6.43
N ILE A 180 -2.79 -12.34 -5.62
CA ILE A 180 -1.43 -11.97 -6.00
C ILE A 180 -0.95 -12.73 -7.26
N PRO A 181 -1.17 -14.06 -7.42
CA PRO A 181 -0.79 -14.76 -8.63
C PRO A 181 -1.53 -14.34 -9.90
N LEU A 182 -2.80 -13.94 -9.79
CA LEU A 182 -3.61 -13.52 -10.94
C LEU A 182 -3.52 -12.02 -11.25
N LEU A 183 -2.93 -11.23 -10.37
CA LEU A 183 -2.74 -9.80 -10.59
C LEU A 183 -1.97 -9.46 -11.89
N PRO A 184 -0.92 -10.21 -12.30
CA PRO A 184 -0.28 -10.01 -13.61
C PRO A 184 -1.24 -10.18 -14.79
N LEU A 185 -2.20 -11.12 -14.73
CA LEU A 185 -3.22 -11.31 -15.75
C LEU A 185 -4.14 -10.07 -15.83
N TYR A 186 -4.57 -9.55 -14.69
CA TYR A 186 -5.39 -8.35 -14.61
C TYR A 186 -4.68 -7.14 -15.24
N ILE A 187 -3.44 -6.89 -14.86
CA ILE A 187 -2.63 -5.81 -15.41
C ILE A 187 -2.39 -6.01 -16.93
N CYS A 188 -2.08 -7.23 -17.37
CA CYS A 188 -1.93 -7.54 -18.79
C CYS A 188 -3.20 -7.18 -19.57
N GLY A 189 -4.38 -7.60 -19.11
CA GLY A 189 -5.66 -7.29 -19.76
C GLY A 189 -5.97 -5.81 -19.84
N THR A 190 -5.66 -5.06 -18.77
CA THR A 190 -5.80 -3.61 -18.75
C THR A 190 -4.89 -2.95 -19.81
N PHE A 191 -3.63 -3.38 -19.91
CA PHE A 191 -2.71 -2.83 -20.92
C PHE A 191 -3.02 -3.29 -22.35
N VAL A 192 -3.64 -4.47 -22.55
CA VAL A 192 -4.20 -4.88 -23.85
C VAL A 192 -5.28 -3.89 -24.31
N ASP A 193 -6.26 -3.61 -23.45
CA ASP A 193 -7.34 -2.67 -23.75
C ASP A 193 -6.82 -1.25 -24.00
N MET A 194 -5.94 -0.76 -23.11
CA MET A 194 -5.31 0.55 -23.25
C MET A 194 -4.48 0.68 -24.52
N THR A 195 -3.83 -0.39 -24.98
CA THR A 195 -3.01 -0.36 -26.20
C THR A 195 -3.89 -0.35 -27.44
N LYS A 196 -4.94 -1.16 -27.46
CA LYS A 196 -5.93 -1.14 -28.56
C LYS A 196 -6.61 0.22 -28.69
N SER A 197 -6.92 0.85 -27.57
CA SER A 197 -7.50 2.20 -27.56
C SER A 197 -6.49 3.34 -27.76
N GLY A 198 -5.20 3.05 -28.01
CA GLY A 198 -4.18 4.06 -28.31
C GLY A 198 -3.63 4.83 -27.10
N LYS A 199 -4.04 4.51 -25.87
CA LYS A 199 -3.73 5.28 -24.65
C LYS A 199 -2.36 4.96 -24.05
N THR A 200 -1.80 3.78 -24.30
CA THR A 200 -0.66 3.23 -23.54
C THR A 200 0.60 4.10 -23.58
N PHE A 201 1.05 4.50 -24.77
CA PHE A 201 2.34 5.21 -24.87
C PHE A 201 2.31 6.61 -24.24
N ALA A 202 1.19 7.29 -24.35
CA ALA A 202 1.02 8.59 -23.71
C ALA A 202 1.03 8.47 -22.17
N ILE A 203 0.37 7.45 -21.62
CA ILE A 203 0.39 7.17 -20.19
C ILE A 203 1.80 6.82 -19.73
N LEU A 204 2.50 5.90 -20.39
CA LEU A 204 3.86 5.50 -20.04
C LEU A 204 4.85 6.68 -20.07
N SER A 205 4.68 7.63 -21.01
CA SER A 205 5.54 8.82 -21.07
C SER A 205 5.45 9.73 -19.86
N ILE A 206 4.36 9.65 -19.11
CA ILE A 206 4.11 10.42 -17.88
C ILE A 206 4.57 9.61 -16.65
N LEU A 207 4.28 8.31 -16.65
CA LEU A 207 4.46 7.43 -15.49
C LEU A 207 5.90 7.36 -14.98
N TRP A 208 6.90 7.35 -15.88
CA TRP A 208 8.30 7.27 -15.45
C TRP A 208 8.75 8.51 -14.66
N LYS A 209 8.18 9.70 -14.97
CA LYS A 209 8.48 10.94 -14.23
C LYS A 209 7.87 10.89 -12.82
N VAL A 210 6.62 10.43 -12.72
CA VAL A 210 5.96 10.21 -11.41
C VAL A 210 6.77 9.22 -10.58
N PHE A 211 7.19 8.11 -11.18
CA PHE A 211 8.04 7.09 -10.54
C PHE A 211 9.32 7.69 -9.96
N LEU A 212 10.03 8.50 -10.74
CA LEU A 212 11.27 9.13 -10.29
C LEU A 212 11.03 10.08 -9.09
N VAL A 213 9.99 10.92 -9.18
CA VAL A 213 9.65 11.86 -8.09
C VAL A 213 9.30 11.09 -6.81
N VAL A 214 8.51 10.02 -6.91
CA VAL A 214 8.13 9.21 -5.74
C VAL A 214 9.35 8.54 -5.09
N ILE A 215 10.28 8.00 -5.87
CA ILE A 215 11.52 7.44 -5.30
C ILE A 215 12.33 8.52 -4.57
N ILE A 216 12.47 9.70 -5.15
CA ILE A 216 13.17 10.81 -4.49
C ILE A 216 12.46 11.17 -3.18
N MET A 217 11.14 11.23 -3.17
CA MET A 217 10.37 11.50 -1.93
C MET A 217 10.61 10.41 -0.87
N HIS A 218 10.69 9.12 -1.25
CA HIS A 218 11.01 8.05 -0.31
C HIS A 218 12.40 8.25 0.31
N LEU A 219 13.41 8.56 -0.49
CA LEU A 219 14.77 8.79 0.01
C LEU A 219 14.85 10.01 0.93
N ILE A 220 14.14 11.09 0.60
CA ILE A 220 14.04 12.28 1.45
C ILE A 220 13.32 11.94 2.76
N CYS A 221 12.23 11.18 2.71
CA CYS A 221 11.49 10.74 3.89
C CYS A 221 12.40 9.93 4.85
N ILE A 222 13.12 8.95 4.32
CA ILE A 222 14.11 8.16 5.08
C ILE A 222 15.16 9.10 5.72
N ALA A 223 15.73 10.01 4.95
CA ALA A 223 16.73 10.95 5.45
C ALA A 223 16.18 11.80 6.60
N ILE A 224 14.97 12.35 6.45
CA ILE A 224 14.31 13.16 7.50
C ILE A 224 14.06 12.30 8.76
N GLN A 225 13.53 11.09 8.62
CA GLN A 225 13.25 10.19 9.75
C GLN A 225 14.51 9.86 10.53
N PHE A 226 15.62 9.54 9.85
CA PHE A 226 16.88 9.27 10.52
C PHE A 226 17.57 10.53 11.05
N CYS A 227 17.39 11.70 10.44
CA CYS A 227 17.82 12.97 11.02
C CYS A 227 17.10 13.25 12.35
N ILE A 228 15.80 13.04 12.41
CA ILE A 228 15.00 13.17 13.64
C ILE A 228 15.47 12.15 14.69
N ALA A 229 15.63 10.87 14.30
CA ALA A 229 16.13 9.82 15.18
C ALA A 229 17.53 10.16 15.74
N GLY A 230 18.41 10.65 14.88
CA GLY A 230 19.76 11.08 15.28
C GLY A 230 19.75 12.28 16.22
N ALA A 231 18.92 13.28 15.96
CA ALA A 231 18.77 14.46 16.84
C ALA A 231 18.24 14.07 18.23
N VAL A 232 17.23 13.18 18.30
CA VAL A 232 16.63 12.71 19.54
C VAL A 232 17.61 11.85 20.35
N SER A 233 18.29 10.91 19.69
CA SER A 233 19.19 9.94 20.33
C SER A 233 20.63 10.45 20.49
N LYS A 234 20.96 11.61 19.91
CA LYS A 234 22.33 12.16 19.81
C LYS A 234 23.30 11.22 19.06
N LYS A 235 22.79 10.39 18.16
CA LYS A 235 23.56 9.52 17.27
C LYS A 235 23.74 10.18 15.90
N ASN A 236 24.80 9.81 15.17
CA ASN A 236 25.01 10.35 13.81
C ASN A 236 23.99 9.76 12.83
N PRO A 237 23.13 10.57 12.17
CA PRO A 237 22.11 10.09 11.23
C PRO A 237 22.69 9.27 10.07
N LEU A 238 23.85 9.62 9.54
CA LEU A 238 24.49 8.89 8.46
C LEU A 238 24.92 7.47 8.87
N THR A 239 25.34 7.31 10.14
CA THR A 239 25.65 5.99 10.69
C THR A 239 24.39 5.14 10.82
N LEU A 240 23.28 5.72 11.31
CA LEU A 240 21.99 5.04 11.41
C LEU A 240 21.49 4.59 10.03
N ILE A 241 21.55 5.48 9.02
CA ILE A 241 21.18 5.14 7.63
C ILE A 241 22.04 4.02 7.08
N LYS A 242 23.36 4.06 7.31
CA LYS A 242 24.30 3.01 6.87
C LYS A 242 23.94 1.65 7.49
N ASN A 243 23.64 1.62 8.77
CA ASN A 243 23.25 0.41 9.48
C ASN A 243 21.90 -0.15 9.00
N GLN A 244 21.05 0.71 8.41
CA GLN A 244 19.74 0.33 7.86
C GLN A 244 19.83 -0.27 6.45
N ILE A 245 20.94 -0.17 5.72
CA ILE A 245 21.07 -0.67 4.35
C ILE A 245 20.62 -2.14 4.20
N PRO A 246 20.99 -3.09 5.09
CA PRO A 246 20.52 -4.47 4.99
C PRO A 246 18.99 -4.60 5.08
N GLY A 247 18.34 -3.86 5.98
CA GLY A 247 16.89 -3.81 6.11
C GLY A 247 16.24 -3.22 4.86
N TYR A 248 16.75 -2.09 4.36
CA TYR A 248 16.28 -1.45 3.13
C TYR A 248 16.35 -2.40 1.92
N THR A 249 17.51 -3.03 1.69
CA THR A 249 17.69 -3.93 0.53
C THR A 249 16.87 -5.21 0.63
N THR A 250 16.67 -5.73 1.84
CA THR A 250 15.80 -6.90 2.07
C THR A 250 14.34 -6.54 1.79
N ALA A 251 13.86 -5.39 2.29
CA ALA A 251 12.50 -4.91 2.03
C ALA A 251 12.27 -4.63 0.54
N LEU A 252 13.25 -4.04 -0.14
CA LEU A 252 13.21 -3.80 -1.59
C LEU A 252 13.05 -5.11 -2.39
N GLY A 253 13.72 -6.17 -1.96
CA GLY A 253 13.66 -7.47 -2.62
C GLY A 253 12.44 -8.31 -2.27
N THR A 254 11.97 -8.25 -1.02
CA THR A 254 10.83 -9.04 -0.53
C THR A 254 9.49 -8.38 -0.74
N GLN A 255 9.45 -7.04 -0.81
CA GLN A 255 8.22 -6.24 -0.85
C GLN A 255 7.29 -6.54 0.33
N SER A 256 7.86 -6.94 1.46
CA SER A 256 7.12 -7.36 2.64
C SER A 256 7.82 -6.85 3.90
N SER A 257 7.16 -5.94 4.62
CA SER A 257 7.65 -5.48 5.92
C SER A 257 7.74 -6.64 6.91
N ALA A 258 6.75 -7.52 6.92
CA ALA A 258 6.72 -8.69 7.80
C ALA A 258 7.90 -9.65 7.55
N ALA A 259 8.19 -9.97 6.28
CA ALA A 259 9.32 -10.82 5.92
C ALA A 259 10.69 -10.19 6.24
N THR A 260 10.74 -8.86 6.39
CA THR A 260 11.96 -8.11 6.69
C THR A 260 12.20 -7.96 8.20
N ILE A 261 11.22 -8.23 9.06
CA ILE A 261 11.36 -8.08 10.53
C ILE A 261 12.66 -8.66 11.07
N PRO A 262 13.08 -9.91 10.76
CA PRO A 262 14.31 -10.47 11.34
C PRO A 262 15.58 -9.67 11.01
N VAL A 263 15.68 -9.16 9.79
CA VAL A 263 16.82 -8.33 9.36
C VAL A 263 16.73 -6.94 9.98
N ASN A 264 15.53 -6.38 10.08
CA ASN A 264 15.33 -5.05 10.67
C ASN A 264 15.60 -5.03 12.18
N LEU A 265 15.33 -6.15 12.89
CA LEU A 265 15.75 -6.33 14.28
C LEU A 265 17.26 -6.27 14.44
N GLN A 266 18.03 -6.86 13.50
CA GLN A 266 19.50 -6.78 13.51
C GLN A 266 20.00 -5.37 13.22
N CYS A 267 19.34 -4.64 12.31
CA CYS A 267 19.64 -3.24 12.05
C CYS A 267 19.40 -2.39 13.31
N ALA A 268 18.27 -2.58 14.00
CA ALA A 268 17.95 -1.89 15.25
C ALA A 268 18.97 -2.21 16.38
N GLU A 269 19.40 -3.46 16.47
CA GLU A 269 20.48 -3.87 17.38
C GLU A 269 21.78 -3.16 17.09
N THR A 270 22.18 -3.10 15.81
CA THR A 270 23.39 -2.40 15.37
C THR A 270 23.32 -0.90 15.69
N ASP A 271 22.12 -0.31 15.64
CA ASP A 271 21.85 1.07 16.06
C ASP A 271 21.82 1.24 17.58
N GLY A 272 21.98 0.16 18.35
CA GLY A 272 22.01 0.17 19.81
C GLY A 272 20.64 0.40 20.44
N VAL A 273 19.57 -0.08 19.83
CA VAL A 273 18.24 -0.17 20.40
C VAL A 273 18.18 -1.38 21.35
N CYS A 274 17.76 -1.19 22.59
CA CYS A 274 17.72 -2.28 23.55
C CYS A 274 16.75 -3.40 23.12
N GLU A 275 17.01 -4.63 23.56
CA GLU A 275 16.29 -5.81 23.12
C GLU A 275 14.78 -5.72 23.35
N GLN A 276 14.37 -5.25 24.53
CA GLN A 276 12.97 -5.09 24.88
C GLN A 276 12.24 -4.13 23.93
N ILE A 277 12.88 -3.04 23.54
CA ILE A 277 12.26 -2.03 22.67
C ILE A 277 12.27 -2.51 21.22
N ARG A 278 13.39 -3.03 20.69
CA ARG A 278 13.42 -3.50 19.29
C ARG A 278 12.45 -4.64 19.03
N ASN A 279 12.33 -5.61 19.98
CA ASN A 279 11.41 -6.75 19.86
C ASN A 279 9.93 -6.34 19.95
N PHE A 280 9.63 -5.17 20.48
CA PHE A 280 8.30 -4.59 20.52
C PHE A 280 8.02 -3.66 19.35
N VAL A 281 8.88 -2.66 19.12
CA VAL A 281 8.63 -1.59 18.14
C VAL A 281 8.74 -2.08 16.71
N VAL A 282 9.76 -2.86 16.37
CA VAL A 282 9.99 -3.27 14.96
C VAL A 282 8.84 -4.13 14.43
N PRO A 283 8.37 -5.20 15.11
CA PRO A 283 7.22 -5.97 14.64
C PRO A 283 5.91 -5.17 14.64
N LEU A 284 5.73 -4.27 15.60
CA LEU A 284 4.55 -3.41 15.66
C LEU A 284 4.54 -2.43 14.48
N CYS A 285 5.63 -1.70 14.25
CA CYS A 285 5.75 -0.71 13.18
C CYS A 285 5.65 -1.35 11.80
N ALA A 286 6.14 -2.58 11.61
CA ALA A 286 5.98 -3.31 10.36
C ALA A 286 4.51 -3.45 9.89
N ASN A 287 3.55 -3.27 10.81
CA ASN A 287 2.11 -3.28 10.52
C ASN A 287 1.46 -1.91 10.56
N ILE A 288 1.96 -0.96 11.36
CA ILE A 288 1.26 0.32 11.59
C ILE A 288 1.96 1.54 10.96
N HIS A 289 3.23 1.42 10.57
CA HIS A 289 4.00 2.52 9.98
C HIS A 289 4.10 2.35 8.47
N MET A 290 3.31 3.09 7.72
CA MET A 290 3.17 2.95 6.28
C MET A 290 3.50 4.26 5.53
N ALA A 291 4.53 4.99 6.00
CA ALA A 291 4.89 6.29 5.43
C ALA A 291 5.25 6.22 3.94
N GLY A 292 6.05 5.24 3.54
CA GLY A 292 6.44 5.05 2.13
C GLY A 292 5.25 4.65 1.25
N SER A 293 4.41 3.71 1.70
CA SER A 293 3.21 3.33 0.98
C SER A 293 2.23 4.50 0.85
N MET A 294 2.09 5.33 1.89
CA MET A 294 1.24 6.52 1.86
C MET A 294 1.79 7.57 0.88
N ILE A 295 3.11 7.78 0.82
CA ILE A 295 3.75 8.64 -0.19
C ILE A 295 3.37 8.17 -1.59
N THR A 296 3.56 6.89 -1.90
CA THR A 296 3.26 6.33 -3.21
C THR A 296 1.79 6.47 -3.58
N ILE A 297 0.88 6.08 -2.67
CA ILE A 297 -0.57 6.13 -2.93
C ILE A 297 -1.01 7.56 -3.17
N THR A 298 -0.60 8.50 -2.34
CA THR A 298 -1.04 9.90 -2.44
C THR A 298 -0.48 10.56 -3.70
N ALA A 299 0.80 10.35 -4.02
CA ALA A 299 1.39 10.89 -5.25
C ALA A 299 0.74 10.30 -6.50
N CYS A 300 0.55 8.97 -6.54
CA CYS A 300 -0.10 8.32 -7.68
C CYS A 300 -1.56 8.76 -7.83
N ALA A 301 -2.31 8.90 -6.73
CA ALA A 301 -3.68 9.42 -6.77
C ALA A 301 -3.73 10.85 -7.29
N THR A 302 -2.81 11.73 -6.86
CA THR A 302 -2.69 13.09 -7.38
C THR A 302 -2.39 13.09 -8.88
N ALA A 303 -1.46 12.24 -9.35
CA ALA A 303 -1.17 12.11 -10.77
C ALA A 303 -2.40 11.67 -11.58
N VAL A 304 -3.13 10.67 -11.07
CA VAL A 304 -4.36 10.16 -11.70
C VAL A 304 -5.45 11.24 -11.75
N CYS A 305 -5.63 12.04 -10.68
CA CYS A 305 -6.56 13.16 -10.69
C CYS A 305 -6.20 14.19 -11.76
N LEU A 306 -4.94 14.62 -11.82
CA LEU A 306 -4.48 15.59 -12.82
C LEU A 306 -4.68 15.08 -14.25
N MET A 307 -4.37 13.81 -14.49
CA MET A 307 -4.53 13.19 -15.82
C MET A 307 -5.99 13.10 -16.28
N ASN A 308 -6.93 12.96 -15.34
CA ASN A 308 -8.37 12.81 -15.61
C ASN A 308 -9.19 14.07 -15.31
N GLN A 309 -8.54 15.21 -15.05
CA GLN A 309 -9.19 16.49 -14.65
C GLN A 309 -10.12 16.34 -13.43
N LEU A 310 -9.86 15.38 -12.56
CA LEU A 310 -10.63 15.23 -11.34
C LEU A 310 -10.19 16.28 -10.32
N PRO A 311 -11.13 16.95 -9.65
CA PRO A 311 -10.80 17.96 -8.65
C PRO A 311 -10.11 17.30 -7.45
N ILE A 312 -8.95 17.80 -7.09
CA ILE A 312 -8.20 17.36 -5.91
C ILE A 312 -7.77 18.57 -5.09
N SER A 313 -7.83 18.45 -3.77
CA SER A 313 -7.46 19.53 -2.84
C SER A 313 -7.08 18.96 -1.48
N LEU A 314 -6.42 19.76 -0.64
CA LEU A 314 -6.13 19.37 0.76
C LEU A 314 -7.38 18.96 1.53
N SER A 315 -8.53 19.58 1.27
CA SER A 315 -9.79 19.26 1.94
C SER A 315 -10.32 17.86 1.61
N THR A 316 -9.99 17.30 0.45
CA THR A 316 -10.32 15.93 0.06
C THR A 316 -9.23 14.94 0.43
N VAL A 317 -7.98 15.33 0.32
CA VAL A 317 -6.81 14.46 0.55
C VAL A 317 -6.56 14.20 2.04
N ILE A 318 -6.70 15.19 2.92
CA ILE A 318 -6.45 14.99 4.36
C ILE A 318 -7.41 13.94 4.98
N PRO A 319 -8.74 14.02 4.79
CA PRO A 319 -9.63 12.96 5.27
C PRO A 319 -9.30 11.58 4.70
N PHE A 320 -8.91 11.50 3.42
CA PHE A 320 -8.47 10.26 2.80
C PHE A 320 -7.21 9.70 3.49
N ILE A 321 -6.17 10.52 3.66
CA ILE A 321 -4.91 10.10 4.33
C ILE A 321 -5.20 9.62 5.76
N MET A 322 -6.05 10.33 6.51
CA MET A 322 -6.42 9.95 7.87
C MET A 322 -7.15 8.61 7.90
N THR A 323 -8.14 8.43 7.04
CA THR A 323 -8.91 7.17 6.96
C THR A 323 -8.04 6.02 6.49
N LEU A 324 -7.25 6.26 5.44
CA LEU A 324 -6.34 5.25 4.90
C LEU A 324 -5.25 4.89 5.90
N GLY A 325 -4.69 5.86 6.63
CA GLY A 325 -3.68 5.59 7.66
C GLY A 325 -4.18 4.65 8.76
N ILE A 326 -5.46 4.74 9.12
CA ILE A 326 -6.08 3.79 10.06
C ILE A 326 -6.31 2.44 9.37
N ALA A 327 -6.85 2.43 8.16
CA ALA A 327 -7.11 1.19 7.42
C ALA A 327 -5.83 0.41 7.12
N MET A 328 -4.72 1.11 6.86
CA MET A 328 -3.43 0.49 6.55
C MET A 328 -2.77 -0.21 7.74
N VAL A 329 -3.18 0.09 8.98
CA VAL A 329 -2.78 -0.69 10.17
C VAL A 329 -3.13 -2.17 10.01
N ALA A 330 -4.18 -2.45 9.26
CA ALA A 330 -4.66 -3.80 8.96
C ALA A 330 -4.23 -4.30 7.57
N SER A 331 -3.38 -3.54 6.86
CA SER A 331 -2.88 -3.95 5.55
C SER A 331 -2.02 -5.21 5.68
N PRO A 332 -2.24 -6.23 4.85
CA PRO A 332 -1.33 -7.37 4.83
C PRO A 332 0.08 -6.88 4.47
N GLY A 333 1.07 -7.25 5.27
CA GLY A 333 2.49 -6.94 5.03
C GLY A 333 3.09 -7.71 3.84
N ALA A 334 2.31 -7.87 2.76
CA ALA A 334 2.60 -8.62 1.55
C ALA A 334 2.67 -7.68 0.33
N PRO A 335 3.34 -8.07 -0.75
CA PRO A 335 3.40 -7.29 -1.98
C PRO A 335 2.03 -6.85 -2.48
N GLY A 336 1.84 -5.55 -2.73
CA GLY A 336 0.57 -4.98 -3.17
C GLY A 336 -0.49 -4.83 -2.08
N GLY A 337 -0.22 -5.25 -0.84
CA GLY A 337 -1.20 -5.21 0.26
C GLY A 337 -1.73 -3.80 0.53
N SER A 338 -0.86 -2.81 0.54
CA SER A 338 -1.26 -1.42 0.82
C SER A 338 -2.21 -0.84 -0.23
N ILE A 339 -1.98 -1.09 -1.52
CA ILE A 339 -2.90 -0.59 -2.56
C ILE A 339 -4.22 -1.35 -2.54
N MET A 340 -4.22 -2.66 -2.24
CA MET A 340 -5.45 -3.42 -2.08
C MET A 340 -6.29 -2.88 -0.91
N THR A 341 -5.63 -2.47 0.17
CA THR A 341 -6.30 -1.81 1.30
C THR A 341 -6.79 -0.41 0.92
N ALA A 342 -6.08 0.32 0.05
CA ALA A 342 -6.45 1.68 -0.36
C ALA A 342 -7.59 1.71 -1.39
N LEU A 343 -7.70 0.69 -2.25
CA LEU A 343 -8.69 0.65 -3.33
C LEU A 343 -10.11 1.05 -2.91
N PRO A 344 -10.64 0.49 -1.79
CA PRO A 344 -11.97 0.82 -1.33
C PRO A 344 -12.19 2.29 -0.94
N PHE A 345 -11.11 3.02 -0.66
CA PHE A 345 -11.16 4.41 -0.20
C PHE A 345 -10.85 5.42 -1.30
N LEU A 346 -10.46 4.96 -2.50
CA LEU A 346 -10.11 5.86 -3.61
C LEU A 346 -11.30 6.71 -4.09
N TYR A 347 -12.55 6.29 -3.82
CA TYR A 347 -13.72 7.12 -4.09
C TYR A 347 -13.70 8.46 -3.33
N MET A 348 -13.00 8.54 -2.21
CA MET A 348 -12.86 9.79 -1.43
C MET A 348 -12.08 10.86 -2.20
N ILE A 349 -11.18 10.44 -3.10
CA ILE A 349 -10.38 11.34 -3.94
C ILE A 349 -10.97 11.42 -5.35
N PHE A 350 -11.31 10.30 -5.97
CA PHE A 350 -11.74 10.24 -7.36
C PHE A 350 -13.24 10.50 -7.57
N GLY A 351 -14.03 10.50 -6.49
CA GLY A 351 -15.50 10.48 -6.56
C GLY A 351 -16.05 9.06 -6.77
N ALA A 352 -17.34 8.88 -6.59
CA ALA A 352 -17.96 7.57 -6.54
C ALA A 352 -17.85 6.77 -7.85
N GLU A 353 -17.94 7.44 -8.99
CA GLU A 353 -17.88 6.81 -10.31
C GLU A 353 -16.44 6.46 -10.72
N ALA A 354 -15.53 7.44 -10.67
CA ALA A 354 -14.14 7.27 -11.04
C ALA A 354 -13.35 6.43 -10.02
N GLY A 355 -13.79 6.40 -8.78
CA GLY A 355 -13.21 5.62 -7.69
C GLY A 355 -13.75 4.19 -7.56
N ASP A 356 -14.51 3.70 -8.55
CA ASP A 356 -14.88 2.27 -8.58
C ASP A 356 -13.61 1.41 -8.59
N PRO A 357 -13.42 0.54 -7.58
CA PRO A 357 -12.22 -0.33 -7.48
C PRO A 357 -11.94 -1.18 -8.72
N ASN A 358 -12.94 -1.39 -9.56
CA ASN A 358 -12.83 -2.18 -10.79
C ASN A 358 -12.79 -1.33 -12.05
N GLY A 359 -12.89 -0.02 -11.89
CA GLY A 359 -12.82 0.92 -13.00
C GLY A 359 -11.40 1.06 -13.57
N PRO A 360 -11.29 1.54 -14.81
CA PRO A 360 -10.00 1.70 -15.48
C PRO A 360 -9.07 2.67 -14.73
N ILE A 361 -9.61 3.65 -14.03
CA ILE A 361 -8.85 4.62 -13.24
C ILE A 361 -8.18 3.93 -12.06
N CYS A 362 -8.90 3.09 -11.33
CA CYS A 362 -8.32 2.31 -10.24
C CYS A 362 -7.32 1.25 -10.74
N ALA A 363 -7.54 0.67 -11.92
CA ALA A 363 -6.57 -0.23 -12.55
C ALA A 363 -5.23 0.48 -12.85
N ILE A 364 -5.27 1.70 -13.37
CA ILE A 364 -4.08 2.54 -13.58
C ILE A 364 -3.40 2.83 -12.22
N MET A 365 -4.18 3.18 -11.20
CA MET A 365 -3.67 3.43 -9.85
C MET A 365 -2.94 2.21 -9.27
N VAL A 366 -3.52 1.01 -9.43
CA VAL A 366 -2.90 -0.26 -9.00
C VAL A 366 -1.59 -0.50 -9.74
N ALA A 367 -1.58 -0.36 -11.06
CA ALA A 367 -0.39 -0.55 -11.87
C ALA A 367 0.74 0.42 -11.48
N LEU A 368 0.41 1.71 -11.28
CA LEU A 368 1.34 2.73 -10.81
C LEU A 368 1.93 2.38 -9.45
N TYR A 369 1.08 2.05 -8.48
CA TYR A 369 1.52 1.73 -7.13
C TYR A 369 2.45 0.52 -7.10
N ILE A 370 2.06 -0.59 -7.73
CA ILE A 370 2.78 -1.86 -7.61
C ILE A 370 4.18 -1.77 -8.21
N THR A 371 4.39 -0.98 -9.25
CA THR A 371 5.74 -0.75 -9.80
C THR A 371 6.69 -0.09 -8.81
N GLN A 372 6.16 0.59 -7.79
CA GLN A 372 6.89 1.37 -6.79
C GLN A 372 6.82 0.76 -5.38
N ASP A 373 6.03 -0.29 -5.19
CA ASP A 373 5.78 -0.93 -3.89
C ASP A 373 7.06 -1.37 -3.17
N SER A 374 8.05 -1.85 -3.92
CA SER A 374 9.38 -2.19 -3.39
C SER A 374 10.04 -1.04 -2.64
N PHE A 375 10.00 0.17 -3.23
CA PHE A 375 10.62 1.36 -2.65
C PHE A 375 9.80 1.90 -1.48
N GLY A 376 8.46 1.85 -1.59
CA GLY A 376 7.55 2.20 -0.51
C GLY A 376 7.75 1.30 0.71
N THR A 377 7.83 -0.02 0.50
CA THR A 377 8.10 -1.00 1.56
C THR A 377 9.48 -0.77 2.20
N ALA A 378 10.50 -0.50 1.40
CA ALA A 378 11.84 -0.20 1.91
C ALA A 378 11.87 1.10 2.74
N CYS A 379 11.06 2.10 2.37
CA CYS A 379 10.87 3.32 3.15
C CYS A 379 10.14 3.04 4.47
N ASN A 380 9.06 2.23 4.46
CA ASN A 380 8.34 1.81 5.68
C ASN A 380 9.31 1.15 6.68
N VAL A 381 9.99 0.10 6.24
CA VAL A 381 10.93 -0.68 7.07
C VAL A 381 12.08 0.17 7.62
N SER A 382 12.57 1.12 6.84
CA SER A 382 13.62 2.04 7.31
C SER A 382 13.09 2.98 8.40
N GLY A 383 11.89 3.50 8.22
CA GLY A 383 11.23 4.33 9.22
C GLY A 383 10.88 3.58 10.50
N ASP A 384 10.57 2.28 10.41
CA ASP A 384 10.32 1.43 11.59
C ASP A 384 11.54 1.42 12.53
N ASN A 385 12.74 1.31 11.96
CA ASN A 385 13.99 1.36 12.74
C ASN A 385 14.26 2.77 13.28
N ALA A 386 14.04 3.82 12.49
CA ALA A 386 14.18 5.20 12.98
C ALA A 386 13.23 5.46 14.18
N ILE A 387 11.99 4.95 14.13
CA ILE A 387 11.02 4.99 15.24
C ILE A 387 11.56 4.18 16.43
N GLY A 388 12.13 3.00 16.20
CA GLY A 388 12.78 2.18 17.23
C GLY A 388 13.83 2.96 18.02
N VAL A 389 14.71 3.67 17.33
CA VAL A 389 15.75 4.53 17.95
C VAL A 389 15.13 5.66 18.77
N ILE A 390 14.07 6.31 18.26
CA ILE A 390 13.38 7.40 18.96
C ILE A 390 12.71 6.86 20.23
N VAL A 391 11.96 5.76 20.11
CA VAL A 391 11.19 5.17 21.22
C VAL A 391 12.13 4.63 22.30
N ASP A 392 13.26 4.02 21.94
CA ASP A 392 14.26 3.57 22.88
C ASP A 392 14.83 4.73 23.71
N THR A 393 15.12 5.85 23.06
CA THR A 393 15.60 7.05 23.72
C THR A 393 14.56 7.63 24.69
N ILE A 394 13.29 7.68 24.28
CA ILE A 394 12.18 8.15 25.12
C ILE A 394 11.99 7.20 26.32
N TYR A 395 12.04 5.90 26.10
CA TYR A 395 11.91 4.88 27.12
C TYR A 395 12.95 5.05 28.23
N HIS A 396 14.22 5.12 27.85
CA HIS A 396 15.31 5.29 28.82
C HIS A 396 15.28 6.63 29.54
N LYS A 397 14.86 7.72 28.87
CA LYS A 397 14.86 9.06 29.45
C LYS A 397 13.69 9.33 30.39
N PHE A 398 12.49 8.84 30.04
CA PHE A 398 11.26 9.25 30.71
C PHE A 398 10.51 8.11 31.42
N ILE A 399 10.78 6.85 31.07
CA ILE A 399 10.09 5.71 31.68
C ILE A 399 10.99 5.02 32.72
N VAL A 400 12.25 4.72 32.36
CA VAL A 400 13.17 4.04 33.29
C VAL A 400 13.75 5.01 34.33
N LYS A 401 14.08 6.26 33.97
CA LYS A 401 14.60 7.27 34.93
C LYS A 401 13.54 7.95 35.78
N GLY A 402 12.28 7.77 35.46
CA GLY A 402 11.15 8.33 36.20
C GLY A 402 10.47 7.33 37.15
N ALA A 403 10.95 6.09 37.22
CA ALA A 403 10.58 5.05 38.18
C ALA A 403 11.69 4.90 39.21
#